data_e5de6fbf4c6b7dfd1fc7af14a4bde542
#
_entry.id   e5de6fbf4c6b7dfd1fc7af14a4bde542
#
_cell.length_a   1.000
_cell.length_b   1.000
_cell.length_c   1.000
_cell.angle_alpha   90.00
_cell.angle_beta   90.00
_cell.angle_gamma   90.00
#
_symmetry.space_group_name_H-M   'P 1'
#
loop_
_entity.id
_entity.type
_entity.pdbx_description
1 polymer ?
#
loop_
_entity_poly.entity_id
_entity_poly.type
_entity_poly.pdbx_seq_one_letter_code
_entity_poly.pdbx_strand_id
1 'polypeptide(L)'
;MANKKGSRQLTWTDRISIEALKKAGHSVIEIAEQLGVHRSTIYNELKRGEYMHRNSDYTETLSYSPNKAQMKAEENLKARGTQLKIGNDIAYANYIEDKIVNEDYSPAAVLGELKVQGKEGDFSVTVCVTTLYSYIDKGIFLKLSNKNLPVKKNKKRNYKKVQRQQKRAAAGESIDKRPKEIDTREEFGNWEMDSVLGKRGKSKNTLLVLTERKTRNEIIFKLPDHTDEAVVAALDRLERKWGADMFKRVFKTITVDNGSEFADAEGLQRSIINEGEKRTKVYYCHPYSSWERGTNEVTNKMIRRKIPKGTNFDDRTEEEVESIENWINGYPRKIHGYHSAGELFEEEVKQLA
;
A
#
# COMPACT_ATOMS: atom_id res chain seq x y z
N MET A 1 17.42 24.99 4.51
CA MET A 1 18.16 26.24 4.20
C MET A 1 19.48 25.84 3.57
N ALA A 2 19.74 26.23 2.33
CA ALA A 2 21.01 25.96 1.66
C ALA A 2 22.12 26.74 2.38
N ASN A 3 23.24 26.04 2.72
CA ASN A 3 24.41 26.71 3.26
C ASN A 3 24.87 27.78 2.28
N LYS A 4 25.01 29.01 2.75
CA LYS A 4 25.66 30.07 1.97
C LYS A 4 27.03 29.58 1.55
N LYS A 5 27.40 29.79 0.25
CA LYS A 5 28.71 29.49 -0.31
C LYS A 5 29.80 30.02 0.65
N GLY A 6 30.61 29.11 1.25
CA GLY A 6 31.68 29.47 2.19
C GLY A 6 31.42 29.18 3.68
N SER A 7 30.22 28.73 4.12
CA SER A 7 30.00 28.34 5.50
C SER A 7 30.14 26.81 5.68
N ARG A 8 31.17 26.39 6.43
CA ARG A 8 31.32 24.99 6.84
C ARG A 8 31.11 24.83 8.36
N GLN A 9 30.71 23.65 8.79
CA GLN A 9 30.67 23.33 10.21
C GLN A 9 32.07 22.98 10.71
N LEU A 10 32.38 23.41 11.94
CA LEU A 10 33.62 23.04 12.58
C LEU A 10 33.66 21.55 12.91
N THR A 11 34.77 20.92 12.55
CA THR A 11 35.04 19.51 12.84
C THR A 11 35.68 19.38 14.23
N TRP A 12 35.79 18.15 14.72
CA TRP A 12 36.53 17.85 15.95
C TRP A 12 37.98 18.37 15.88
N THR A 13 38.66 18.15 14.77
CA THR A 13 40.04 18.62 14.55
C THR A 13 40.13 20.16 14.60
N ASP A 14 39.15 20.87 14.03
CA ASP A 14 39.10 22.33 14.12
C ASP A 14 39.00 22.79 15.59
N ARG A 15 38.23 22.10 16.43
CA ARG A 15 38.08 22.43 17.86
C ARG A 15 39.36 22.25 18.64
N ILE A 16 40.10 21.19 18.36
CA ILE A 16 41.46 20.98 18.95
C ILE A 16 42.40 22.11 18.52
N SER A 17 42.38 22.48 17.24
CA SER A 17 43.19 23.58 16.71
C SER A 17 42.84 24.92 17.37
N ILE A 18 41.56 25.22 17.59
CA ILE A 18 41.09 26.41 18.32
C ILE A 18 41.64 26.45 19.72
N GLU A 19 41.63 25.33 20.45
CA GLU A 19 42.22 25.25 21.81
C GLU A 19 43.70 25.55 21.80
N ALA A 20 44.44 24.90 20.89
CA ALA A 20 45.89 25.06 20.76
C ALA A 20 46.30 26.51 20.43
N LEU A 21 45.62 27.11 19.43
CA LEU A 21 45.89 28.48 19.00
C LEU A 21 45.51 29.50 20.09
N LYS A 22 44.41 29.27 20.80
CA LYS A 22 44.00 30.13 21.93
C LYS A 22 45.04 30.07 23.06
N LYS A 23 45.54 28.88 23.39
CA LYS A 23 46.62 28.69 24.39
C LYS A 23 47.93 29.34 23.96
N ALA A 24 48.21 29.38 22.65
CA ALA A 24 49.38 30.07 22.07
C ALA A 24 49.19 31.61 22.01
N GLY A 25 48.08 32.16 22.43
CA GLY A 25 47.83 33.61 22.50
C GLY A 25 47.27 34.23 21.21
N HIS A 26 46.92 33.45 20.21
CA HIS A 26 46.33 33.98 18.97
C HIS A 26 45.00 34.67 19.21
N SER A 27 44.75 35.76 18.50
CA SER A 27 43.46 36.48 18.48
C SER A 27 42.37 35.67 17.75
N VAL A 28 41.11 35.96 18.04
CA VAL A 28 39.95 35.31 17.37
C VAL A 28 39.99 35.52 15.87
N ILE A 29 40.52 36.66 15.40
CA ILE A 29 40.63 36.98 13.97
C ILE A 29 41.66 36.07 13.32
N GLU A 30 42.85 35.93 13.88
CA GLU A 30 43.90 35.08 13.39
C GLU A 30 43.47 33.59 13.37
N ILE A 31 42.79 33.13 14.43
CA ILE A 31 42.23 31.76 14.48
C ILE A 31 41.22 31.56 13.35
N ALA A 32 40.36 32.54 13.08
CA ALA A 32 39.35 32.46 12.02
C ALA A 32 39.97 32.40 10.63
N GLU A 33 41.02 33.19 10.39
CA GLU A 33 41.79 33.20 9.13
C GLU A 33 42.51 31.87 8.90
N GLN A 34 43.19 31.33 9.89
CA GLN A 34 43.89 30.05 9.81
C GLN A 34 42.94 28.89 9.52
N LEU A 35 41.75 28.89 10.09
CA LEU A 35 40.75 27.85 9.89
C LEU A 35 39.86 28.09 8.67
N GLY A 36 39.97 29.24 7.98
CA GLY A 36 39.20 29.59 6.82
C GLY A 36 37.69 29.72 7.12
N VAL A 37 37.34 30.27 8.29
CA VAL A 37 35.96 30.50 8.72
C VAL A 37 35.73 31.94 9.12
N HIS A 38 34.46 32.36 9.17
CA HIS A 38 34.14 33.72 9.59
C HIS A 38 34.38 33.89 11.10
N ARG A 39 34.90 35.05 11.52
CA ARG A 39 35.20 35.37 12.93
C ARG A 39 34.05 35.11 13.91
N SER A 40 32.78 35.34 13.47
CA SER A 40 31.62 35.03 14.30
C SER A 40 31.48 33.53 14.60
N THR A 41 31.99 32.65 13.73
CA THR A 41 31.98 31.21 13.95
C THR A 41 32.88 30.86 15.13
N ILE A 42 34.06 31.48 15.21
CA ILE A 42 35.01 31.25 16.33
C ILE A 42 34.43 31.82 17.62
N TYR A 43 33.88 33.05 17.63
CA TYR A 43 33.20 33.60 18.81
C TYR A 43 32.09 32.68 19.35
N ASN A 44 31.23 32.20 18.47
CA ASN A 44 30.17 31.27 18.86
C ASN A 44 30.71 29.93 19.37
N GLU A 45 31.81 29.45 18.79
CA GLU A 45 32.44 28.19 19.20
C GLU A 45 33.10 28.33 20.56
N LEU A 46 33.82 29.43 20.81
CA LEU A 46 34.42 29.70 22.11
C LEU A 46 33.36 29.78 23.21
N LYS A 47 32.27 30.48 22.97
CA LYS A 47 31.11 30.53 23.88
C LYS A 47 30.48 29.18 24.12
N ARG A 48 30.47 28.31 23.09
CA ARG A 48 29.92 26.95 23.18
C ARG A 48 30.75 26.06 24.12
N GLY A 49 32.08 26.15 24.05
CA GLY A 49 33.03 25.34 24.85
C GLY A 49 33.48 25.99 26.12
N GLU A 50 32.93 27.10 26.51
CA GLU A 50 33.33 27.88 27.68
C GLU A 50 33.11 27.14 29.00
N TYR A 51 34.10 27.22 29.91
CA TYR A 51 33.99 26.70 31.26
C TYR A 51 34.92 27.44 32.20
N MET A 52 34.58 27.45 33.49
CA MET A 52 35.47 27.96 34.56
C MET A 52 36.52 26.91 34.88
N HIS A 53 37.77 27.27 34.65
CA HIS A 53 38.93 26.45 35.03
C HIS A 53 39.48 26.95 36.37
N ARG A 54 39.63 26.03 37.31
CA ARG A 54 40.24 26.34 38.62
C ARG A 54 41.73 26.08 38.56
N ASN A 55 42.51 27.14 38.70
CA ASN A 55 43.96 27.09 38.69
C ASN A 55 44.50 26.49 39.99
N SER A 56 45.79 26.15 40.02
CA SER A 56 46.45 25.61 41.18
C SER A 56 46.51 26.58 42.38
N ASP A 57 46.42 27.88 42.15
CA ASP A 57 46.35 28.96 43.15
C ASP A 57 44.91 29.27 43.62
N TYR A 58 43.95 28.39 43.30
CA TYR A 58 42.52 28.54 43.58
C TYR A 58 41.81 29.67 42.86
N THR A 59 42.47 30.38 41.97
CA THR A 59 41.79 31.36 41.08
C THR A 59 41.01 30.67 40.00
N GLU A 60 39.95 31.32 39.52
CA GLU A 60 39.10 30.79 38.44
C GLU A 60 39.33 31.61 37.18
N THR A 61 39.58 30.91 36.06
CA THR A 61 39.76 31.58 34.76
C THR A 61 38.83 30.96 33.74
N LEU A 62 38.30 31.79 32.85
CA LEU A 62 37.44 31.38 31.78
C LEU A 62 38.24 30.68 30.67
N SER A 63 38.00 29.43 30.47
CA SER A 63 38.72 28.57 29.52
C SER A 63 37.81 27.93 28.48
N TYR A 64 38.42 27.45 27.39
CA TYR A 64 37.70 26.75 26.32
C TYR A 64 38.05 25.27 26.35
N SER A 65 36.99 24.40 26.18
CA SER A 65 37.15 22.96 26.06
C SER A 65 36.54 22.45 24.74
N PRO A 66 37.33 21.81 23.87
CA PRO A 66 36.84 21.15 22.67
C PRO A 66 35.74 20.10 22.95
N ASN A 67 35.91 19.33 24.03
CA ASN A 67 34.95 18.32 24.45
C ASN A 67 33.58 18.92 24.76
N LYS A 68 33.55 19.97 25.60
CA LYS A 68 32.28 20.68 25.91
C LYS A 68 31.63 21.28 24.67
N ALA A 69 32.43 21.89 23.79
CA ALA A 69 31.96 22.46 22.55
C ALA A 69 31.38 21.40 21.62
N GLN A 70 32.02 20.22 21.51
CA GLN A 70 31.58 19.09 20.73
C GLN A 70 30.25 18.54 21.26
N MET A 71 30.15 18.24 22.55
CA MET A 71 28.92 17.77 23.18
C MET A 71 27.76 18.71 22.94
N LYS A 72 27.97 20.02 23.19
CA LYS A 72 26.94 21.03 22.97
C LYS A 72 26.54 21.19 21.48
N ALA A 73 27.51 21.01 20.56
CA ALA A 73 27.23 21.01 19.12
C ALA A 73 26.38 19.80 18.73
N GLU A 74 26.67 18.62 19.25
CA GLU A 74 25.89 17.38 19.00
C GLU A 74 24.49 17.47 19.62
N GLU A 75 24.36 17.99 20.84
CA GLU A 75 23.06 18.25 21.47
C GLU A 75 22.23 19.21 20.62
N ASN A 76 22.82 20.30 20.16
CA ASN A 76 22.15 21.27 19.28
C ASN A 76 21.77 20.66 17.92
N LEU A 77 22.55 19.74 17.38
CA LEU A 77 22.22 19.01 16.16
C LEU A 77 21.05 18.03 16.38
N LYS A 78 21.02 17.34 17.53
CA LYS A 78 19.91 16.47 17.93
C LYS A 78 18.61 17.24 18.19
N ALA A 79 18.74 18.44 18.78
CA ALA A 79 17.62 19.34 19.05
C ALA A 79 17.08 20.02 17.77
N ARG A 80 17.86 20.04 16.68
CA ARG A 80 17.41 20.54 15.38
C ARG A 80 16.47 19.54 14.73
N GLY A 81 15.20 19.83 14.72
CA GLY A 81 14.17 19.04 14.04
C GLY A 81 12.81 19.64 14.33
N THR A 82 11.91 19.55 13.36
CA THR A 82 10.52 19.86 13.60
C THR A 82 9.97 18.81 14.57
N GLN A 83 9.28 19.24 15.62
CA GLN A 83 8.57 18.34 16.52
C GLN A 83 7.65 17.40 15.72
N LEU A 84 7.49 16.16 16.20
CA LEU A 84 6.62 15.18 15.57
C LEU A 84 5.19 15.69 15.62
N LYS A 85 4.65 16.07 14.48
CA LYS A 85 3.27 16.59 14.38
C LYS A 85 2.26 15.66 15.05
N ILE A 86 2.42 14.33 14.83
CA ILE A 86 1.48 13.32 15.31
C ILE A 86 1.40 13.25 16.85
N GLY A 87 2.44 13.67 17.56
CA GLY A 87 2.43 13.73 19.02
C GLY A 87 1.48 14.77 19.60
N ASN A 88 1.03 15.71 18.80
CA ASN A 88 0.10 16.77 19.22
C ASN A 88 -1.37 16.36 19.10
N ASP A 89 -1.67 15.19 18.50
CA ASP A 89 -3.03 14.70 18.32
C ASP A 89 -3.07 13.17 18.51
N ILE A 90 -3.43 12.77 19.72
CA ILE A 90 -3.52 11.36 20.08
C ILE A 90 -4.70 10.69 19.36
N ALA A 91 -5.81 11.39 19.14
CA ALA A 91 -6.97 10.86 18.44
C ALA A 91 -6.62 10.52 16.99
N TYR A 92 -5.87 11.39 16.31
CA TYR A 92 -5.36 11.15 14.97
C TYR A 92 -4.41 9.94 14.92
N ALA A 93 -3.49 9.84 15.88
CA ALA A 93 -2.57 8.72 15.95
C ALA A 93 -3.31 7.39 16.15
N ASN A 94 -4.28 7.35 17.05
CA ASN A 94 -5.10 6.16 17.32
C ASN A 94 -5.95 5.77 16.11
N TYR A 95 -6.55 6.74 15.42
CA TYR A 95 -7.32 6.49 14.21
C TYR A 95 -6.47 5.82 13.12
N ILE A 96 -5.27 6.36 12.85
CA ILE A 96 -4.34 5.79 11.87
C ILE A 96 -3.91 4.38 12.27
N GLU A 97 -3.61 4.19 13.56
CA GLU A 97 -3.18 2.90 14.09
C GLU A 97 -4.28 1.84 13.94
N ASP A 98 -5.51 2.18 14.29
CA ASP A 98 -6.68 1.31 14.18
C ASP A 98 -6.96 0.88 12.73
N LYS A 99 -7.02 1.83 11.82
CA LYS A 99 -7.22 1.58 10.39
C LYS A 99 -6.15 0.70 9.76
N ILE A 100 -4.89 0.85 10.16
CA ILE A 100 -3.80 0.05 9.58
C ILE A 100 -3.69 -1.32 10.26
N VAL A 101 -3.83 -1.39 11.58
CA VAL A 101 -3.62 -2.63 12.35
C VAL A 101 -4.84 -3.55 12.28
N ASN A 102 -6.04 -3.01 12.48
CA ASN A 102 -7.28 -3.78 12.60
C ASN A 102 -8.00 -3.95 11.25
N GLU A 103 -8.02 -2.89 10.43
CA GLU A 103 -8.68 -2.94 9.12
C GLU A 103 -7.72 -3.30 7.96
N ASP A 104 -6.41 -3.46 8.21
CA ASP A 104 -5.38 -3.78 7.21
C ASP A 104 -5.25 -2.73 6.10
N TYR A 105 -5.54 -1.46 6.37
CA TYR A 105 -5.38 -0.41 5.38
C TYR A 105 -3.92 -0.04 5.17
N SER A 106 -3.58 0.42 3.97
CA SER A 106 -2.28 1.04 3.75
C SER A 106 -2.27 2.48 4.25
N PRO A 107 -1.12 3.05 4.65
CA PRO A 107 -1.02 4.46 5.03
C PRO A 107 -1.65 5.43 4.02
N ALA A 108 -1.51 5.14 2.73
CA ALA A 108 -2.09 5.95 1.66
C ALA A 108 -3.62 5.83 1.60
N ALA A 109 -4.16 4.62 1.86
CA ALA A 109 -5.60 4.39 1.87
C ALA A 109 -6.28 5.13 3.04
N VAL A 110 -5.68 5.10 4.24
CA VAL A 110 -6.20 5.80 5.42
C VAL A 110 -6.27 7.31 5.18
N LEU A 111 -5.18 7.91 4.70
CA LEU A 111 -5.16 9.36 4.45
C LEU A 111 -6.07 9.77 3.29
N GLY A 112 -6.21 8.91 2.28
CA GLY A 112 -7.12 9.15 1.16
C GLY A 112 -8.59 9.06 1.58
N GLU A 113 -8.95 8.06 2.38
CA GLU A 113 -10.30 7.91 2.94
C GLU A 113 -10.70 9.14 3.77
N LEU A 114 -9.81 9.58 4.69
CA LEU A 114 -10.04 10.78 5.49
C LEU A 114 -10.37 12.00 4.63
N LYS A 115 -9.64 12.15 3.51
CA LYS A 115 -9.86 13.26 2.59
C LYS A 115 -11.20 13.16 1.87
N VAL A 116 -11.55 11.99 1.36
CA VAL A 116 -12.82 11.75 0.64
C VAL A 116 -14.02 11.95 1.58
N GLN A 117 -13.89 11.49 2.84
CA GLN A 117 -14.95 11.65 3.85
C GLN A 117 -15.02 13.07 4.44
N GLY A 118 -14.12 13.98 4.08
CA GLY A 118 -14.08 15.34 4.63
C GLY A 118 -13.68 15.42 6.11
N LYS A 119 -13.15 14.32 6.67
CA LYS A 119 -12.80 14.19 8.09
C LYS A 119 -11.42 14.73 8.46
N GLU A 120 -10.68 15.33 7.51
CA GLU A 120 -9.37 15.93 7.81
C GLU A 120 -9.49 17.04 8.86
N GLY A 121 -10.61 17.76 8.89
CA GLY A 121 -10.90 18.81 9.86
C GLY A 121 -11.24 18.33 11.28
N ASP A 122 -11.51 17.04 11.47
CA ASP A 122 -11.81 16.46 12.78
C ASP A 122 -10.55 16.33 13.66
N PHE A 123 -9.38 16.50 13.06
CA PHE A 123 -8.08 16.38 13.71
C PHE A 123 -7.31 17.70 13.67
N SER A 124 -6.59 18.00 14.75
CA SER A 124 -5.75 19.19 14.84
C SER A 124 -4.48 19.11 13.96
N VAL A 125 -4.12 17.93 13.50
CA VAL A 125 -2.89 17.64 12.76
C VAL A 125 -3.18 16.75 11.56
N THR A 126 -2.56 17.08 10.42
CA THR A 126 -2.52 16.21 9.24
C THR A 126 -1.07 15.99 8.81
N VAL A 127 -0.80 14.80 8.26
CA VAL A 127 0.51 14.43 7.72
C VAL A 127 0.38 13.88 6.31
N CYS A 128 1.39 14.06 5.49
CA CYS A 128 1.41 13.43 4.16
C CYS A 128 1.83 11.94 4.26
N VAL A 129 1.53 11.18 3.20
CA VAL A 129 1.81 9.73 3.12
C VAL A 129 3.27 9.41 3.41
N THR A 130 4.22 10.19 2.88
CA THR A 130 5.66 9.99 3.09
C THR A 130 6.05 10.18 4.55
N THR A 131 5.48 11.20 5.21
CA THR A 131 5.71 11.45 6.64
C THR A 131 5.16 10.32 7.49
N LEU A 132 3.97 9.80 7.15
CA LEU A 132 3.36 8.67 7.86
C LEU A 132 4.22 7.41 7.76
N TYR A 133 4.74 7.07 6.57
CA TYR A 133 5.69 5.97 6.43
C TYR A 133 6.97 6.18 7.26
N SER A 134 7.50 7.42 7.30
CA SER A 134 8.67 7.74 8.13
C SER A 134 8.39 7.56 9.63
N TYR A 135 7.19 7.89 10.09
CA TYR A 135 6.79 7.70 11.48
C TYR A 135 6.65 6.22 11.85
N ILE A 136 6.13 5.40 10.93
CA ILE A 136 6.05 3.94 11.10
C ILE A 136 7.46 3.33 11.14
N ASP A 137 8.36 3.75 10.24
CA ASP A 137 9.75 3.29 10.20
C ASP A 137 10.52 3.64 11.49
N LYS A 138 10.21 4.79 12.09
CA LYS A 138 10.80 5.25 13.36
C LYS A 138 10.18 4.60 14.61
N GLY A 139 9.13 3.79 14.45
CA GLY A 139 8.47 3.13 15.57
C GLY A 139 7.76 4.10 16.53
N ILE A 140 7.17 5.18 16.02
CA ILE A 140 6.50 6.21 16.84
C ILE A 140 5.17 5.71 17.40
N PHE A 141 4.51 4.80 16.70
CA PHE A 141 3.23 4.22 17.10
C PHE A 141 3.41 3.09 18.12
N LEU A 142 2.40 2.89 18.96
CA LEU A 142 2.43 1.85 19.99
C LEU A 142 2.28 0.43 19.43
N LYS A 143 1.30 0.23 18.54
CA LYS A 143 0.95 -1.09 17.99
C LYS A 143 1.31 -1.21 16.50
N LEU A 144 1.46 -0.08 15.80
CA LEU A 144 1.72 -0.05 14.36
C LEU A 144 3.22 -0.09 14.08
N SER A 145 3.62 -1.06 13.26
CA SER A 145 5.00 -1.25 12.81
C SER A 145 5.05 -1.64 11.33
N ASN A 146 6.26 -1.73 10.75
CA ASN A 146 6.45 -2.20 9.38
C ASN A 146 5.87 -3.60 9.10
N LYS A 147 5.66 -4.42 10.14
CA LYS A 147 5.06 -5.76 10.01
C LYS A 147 3.58 -5.70 9.60
N ASN A 148 2.89 -4.61 9.93
CA ASN A 148 1.50 -4.39 9.58
C ASN A 148 1.33 -3.89 8.14
N LEU A 149 2.42 -3.47 7.47
CA LEU A 149 2.35 -2.95 6.11
C LEU A 149 2.29 -4.08 5.07
N PRO A 150 1.40 -4.00 4.06
CA PRO A 150 1.15 -5.09 3.09
C PRO A 150 2.39 -5.56 2.33
N VAL A 151 3.36 -4.68 2.08
CA VAL A 151 4.51 -4.96 1.20
C VAL A 151 5.80 -5.26 1.97
N LYS A 152 5.97 -4.75 3.19
CA LYS A 152 7.19 -4.93 4.00
C LYS A 152 7.20 -6.23 4.82
N LYS A 153 6.11 -6.98 4.83
CA LYS A 153 6.01 -8.26 5.52
C LYS A 153 6.94 -9.28 4.86
N ASN A 154 8.11 -9.52 5.43
CA ASN A 154 9.15 -10.53 5.11
C ASN A 154 9.12 -11.14 3.69
N LYS A 155 9.74 -10.49 2.72
CA LYS A 155 9.93 -11.07 1.38
C LYS A 155 11.30 -11.74 1.25
N LYS A 156 11.35 -13.05 1.45
CA LYS A 156 12.35 -13.90 0.79
C LYS A 156 11.84 -14.21 -0.63
N ARG A 157 12.47 -13.63 -1.66
CA ARG A 157 12.16 -13.97 -3.06
C ARG A 157 12.81 -15.30 -3.41
N ASN A 158 12.02 -16.36 -3.50
CA ASN A 158 12.43 -17.61 -4.14
C ASN A 158 11.91 -17.59 -5.58
N TYR A 159 12.80 -17.48 -6.55
CA TYR A 159 12.47 -17.68 -7.97
C TYR A 159 12.29 -19.17 -8.22
N LYS A 160 11.04 -19.62 -8.38
CA LYS A 160 10.76 -20.97 -8.91
C LYS A 160 10.74 -20.92 -10.43
N LYS A 161 11.47 -21.86 -11.08
CA LYS A 161 11.36 -22.10 -12.52
C LYS A 161 9.90 -22.39 -12.88
N VAL A 162 9.38 -21.68 -13.87
CA VAL A 162 8.05 -21.90 -14.42
C VAL A 162 8.08 -23.25 -15.16
N GLN A 163 7.29 -24.23 -14.70
CA GLN A 163 7.03 -25.45 -15.45
C GLN A 163 6.11 -25.10 -16.62
N ARG A 164 6.51 -25.46 -17.83
CA ARG A 164 5.66 -25.37 -19.03
C ARG A 164 4.47 -26.33 -18.86
N GLN A 165 3.27 -25.78 -18.72
CA GLN A 165 2.04 -26.54 -18.82
C GLN A 165 1.66 -26.71 -20.31
N GLN A 166 1.02 -27.85 -20.64
CA GLN A 166 0.55 -28.09 -22.00
C GLN A 166 -0.47 -27.02 -22.41
N LYS A 167 -0.34 -26.55 -23.67
CA LYS A 167 -1.28 -25.62 -24.27
C LYS A 167 -2.64 -26.31 -24.44
N ARG A 168 -3.69 -25.81 -23.77
CA ARG A 168 -5.07 -26.16 -24.10
C ARG A 168 -5.60 -25.15 -25.12
N ALA A 169 -6.37 -25.62 -26.09
CA ALA A 169 -7.12 -24.76 -26.98
C ALA A 169 -8.22 -24.00 -26.19
N ALA A 170 -8.55 -22.79 -26.61
CA ALA A 170 -9.67 -22.07 -26.03
C ALA A 170 -10.98 -22.84 -26.25
N ALA A 171 -11.79 -22.96 -25.20
CA ALA A 171 -13.09 -23.63 -25.27
C ALA A 171 -14.13 -22.81 -26.03
N GLY A 172 -13.93 -21.47 -26.12
CA GLY A 172 -14.89 -20.53 -26.74
C GLY A 172 -14.22 -19.43 -27.54
N GLU A 173 -14.84 -18.27 -27.61
CA GLU A 173 -14.43 -17.16 -28.47
C GLU A 173 -13.14 -16.50 -27.94
N SER A 174 -12.14 -16.33 -28.83
CA SER A 174 -10.85 -15.68 -28.46
C SER A 174 -11.06 -14.23 -28.06
N ILE A 175 -10.19 -13.76 -27.13
CA ILE A 175 -10.10 -12.36 -26.72
C ILE A 175 -9.83 -11.40 -27.89
N ASP A 176 -9.27 -11.87 -29.00
CA ASP A 176 -9.04 -11.05 -30.21
C ASP A 176 -10.35 -10.49 -30.79
N LYS A 177 -11.48 -11.17 -30.54
CA LYS A 177 -12.81 -10.73 -30.97
C LYS A 177 -13.49 -9.81 -29.96
N ARG A 178 -12.88 -9.57 -28.81
CA ARG A 178 -13.39 -8.64 -27.81
C ARG A 178 -13.24 -7.20 -28.32
N PRO A 179 -14.28 -6.37 -28.24
CA PRO A 179 -14.21 -4.96 -28.59
C PRO A 179 -13.06 -4.26 -27.86
N LYS A 180 -12.26 -3.47 -28.58
CA LYS A 180 -11.08 -2.78 -28.01
C LYS A 180 -11.46 -1.71 -26.97
N GLU A 181 -12.66 -1.17 -27.08
CA GLU A 181 -13.21 -0.21 -26.13
C GLU A 181 -13.25 -0.75 -24.70
N ILE A 182 -13.39 -2.08 -24.55
CA ILE A 182 -13.35 -2.74 -23.23
C ILE A 182 -11.98 -2.58 -22.55
N ASP A 183 -10.92 -2.39 -23.33
CA ASP A 183 -9.56 -2.23 -22.77
C ASP A 183 -9.34 -0.87 -22.11
N THR A 184 -10.12 0.16 -22.44
CA THR A 184 -10.09 1.46 -21.77
C THR A 184 -10.57 1.40 -20.33
N ARG A 185 -11.42 0.40 -19.99
CA ARG A 185 -12.03 0.21 -18.67
C ARG A 185 -12.95 1.36 -18.24
N GLU A 186 -13.49 2.08 -19.20
CA GLU A 186 -14.43 3.18 -18.97
C GLU A 186 -15.88 2.71 -18.98
N GLU A 187 -16.16 1.61 -19.69
CA GLU A 187 -17.48 1.04 -19.77
C GLU A 187 -17.74 0.04 -18.63
N PHE A 188 -18.87 0.22 -17.94
CA PHE A 188 -19.36 -0.68 -16.90
C PHE A 188 -19.97 -1.96 -17.47
N GLY A 189 -19.82 -3.05 -16.73
CA GLY A 189 -20.40 -4.36 -17.06
C GLY A 189 -19.44 -5.33 -17.73
N ASN A 190 -18.16 -5.01 -17.80
CA ASN A 190 -17.13 -5.88 -18.35
C ASN A 190 -16.32 -6.51 -17.21
N TRP A 191 -16.36 -7.84 -17.11
CA TRP A 191 -15.80 -8.59 -15.99
C TRP A 191 -14.59 -9.44 -16.38
N GLU A 192 -13.72 -9.66 -15.43
CA GLU A 192 -12.68 -10.68 -15.46
C GLU A 192 -13.03 -11.75 -14.43
N MET A 193 -12.96 -13.04 -14.78
CA MET A 193 -13.27 -14.13 -13.88
C MET A 193 -12.04 -15.04 -13.71
N ASP A 194 -11.75 -15.45 -12.48
CA ASP A 194 -10.58 -16.25 -12.13
C ASP A 194 -10.88 -17.17 -10.94
N SER A 195 -10.08 -18.21 -10.79
CA SER A 195 -10.17 -19.16 -9.68
C SER A 195 -8.99 -19.03 -8.73
N VAL A 196 -9.27 -18.89 -7.43
CA VAL A 196 -8.24 -18.87 -6.38
C VAL A 196 -8.23 -20.23 -5.68
N LEU A 197 -7.14 -20.98 -5.90
CA LEU A 197 -6.99 -22.31 -5.34
C LEU A 197 -6.51 -22.28 -3.88
N GLY A 198 -7.06 -23.14 -3.04
CA GLY A 198 -6.65 -23.38 -1.68
C GLY A 198 -5.32 -24.15 -1.55
N LYS A 199 -5.13 -24.86 -0.46
CA LYS A 199 -3.94 -25.65 -0.18
C LYS A 199 -3.90 -26.86 -1.11
N ARG A 200 -2.87 -26.93 -1.95
CA ARG A 200 -2.69 -28.02 -2.92
C ARG A 200 -2.71 -29.40 -2.23
N GLY A 201 -3.53 -30.30 -2.74
CA GLY A 201 -3.65 -31.68 -2.25
C GLY A 201 -4.42 -31.83 -0.92
N LYS A 202 -5.02 -30.74 -0.40
CA LYS A 202 -5.86 -30.76 0.81
C LYS A 202 -7.20 -30.05 0.60
N SER A 203 -7.18 -28.86 0.01
CA SER A 203 -8.41 -28.10 -0.23
C SER A 203 -9.14 -28.64 -1.45
N LYS A 204 -10.37 -29.05 -1.29
CA LYS A 204 -11.31 -29.37 -2.36
C LYS A 204 -12.00 -28.10 -2.84
N ASN A 205 -12.41 -27.26 -1.89
CA ASN A 205 -13.07 -26.00 -2.18
C ASN A 205 -12.12 -24.99 -2.84
N THR A 206 -12.69 -24.18 -3.73
CA THR A 206 -12.00 -23.09 -4.42
C THR A 206 -12.81 -21.80 -4.28
N LEU A 207 -12.17 -20.65 -4.58
CA LEU A 207 -12.91 -19.38 -4.68
C LEU A 207 -13.00 -18.99 -6.16
N LEU A 208 -14.21 -18.74 -6.63
CA LEU A 208 -14.46 -18.09 -7.90
C LEU A 208 -14.53 -16.59 -7.64
N VAL A 209 -13.76 -15.82 -8.39
CA VAL A 209 -13.66 -14.37 -8.23
C VAL A 209 -14.04 -13.69 -9.55
N LEU A 210 -15.04 -12.84 -9.50
CA LEU A 210 -15.43 -11.97 -10.61
C LEU A 210 -15.04 -10.54 -10.26
N THR A 211 -14.24 -9.89 -11.10
CA THR A 211 -13.80 -8.50 -10.94
C THR A 211 -14.40 -7.64 -12.04
N GLU A 212 -15.18 -6.63 -11.69
CA GLU A 212 -15.67 -5.62 -12.64
C GLU A 212 -14.51 -4.69 -13.04
N ARG A 213 -14.34 -4.45 -14.35
CA ARG A 213 -13.12 -3.79 -14.89
C ARG A 213 -13.07 -2.29 -14.65
N LYS A 214 -14.20 -1.58 -14.60
CA LYS A 214 -14.29 -0.13 -14.37
C LYS A 214 -14.18 0.19 -12.88
N THR A 215 -15.05 -0.34 -12.07
CA THR A 215 -15.19 -0.05 -10.64
C THR A 215 -14.25 -0.85 -9.75
N ARG A 216 -13.71 -1.96 -10.27
CA ARG A 216 -12.91 -2.92 -9.50
C ARG A 216 -13.71 -3.64 -8.40
N ASN A 217 -15.02 -3.65 -8.49
CA ASN A 217 -15.88 -4.38 -7.58
C ASN A 217 -15.69 -5.89 -7.76
N GLU A 218 -15.71 -6.59 -6.65
CA GLU A 218 -15.50 -8.04 -6.58
C GLU A 218 -16.78 -8.75 -6.19
N ILE A 219 -17.01 -9.93 -6.79
CA ILE A 219 -17.98 -10.90 -6.32
C ILE A 219 -17.20 -12.20 -6.12
N ILE A 220 -17.30 -12.78 -4.93
CA ILE A 220 -16.52 -13.96 -4.56
C ILE A 220 -17.45 -15.09 -4.13
N PHE A 221 -17.37 -16.22 -4.82
CA PHE A 221 -18.11 -17.44 -4.46
C PHE A 221 -17.16 -18.48 -3.88
N LYS A 222 -17.54 -19.12 -2.80
CA LYS A 222 -16.95 -20.37 -2.36
C LYS A 222 -17.57 -21.51 -3.18
N LEU A 223 -16.76 -22.19 -3.99
CA LEU A 223 -17.18 -23.34 -4.77
C LEU A 223 -16.84 -24.66 -4.05
N PRO A 224 -17.67 -25.70 -4.19
CA PRO A 224 -17.44 -27.00 -3.56
C PRO A 224 -16.21 -27.72 -4.14
N ASP A 225 -15.85 -27.40 -5.38
CA ASP A 225 -14.70 -27.95 -6.09
C ASP A 225 -14.24 -27.02 -7.24
N HIS A 226 -13.29 -27.51 -8.05
CA HIS A 226 -12.68 -26.75 -9.16
C HIS A 226 -13.15 -27.33 -10.50
N THR A 227 -14.47 -27.37 -10.72
CA THR A 227 -15.10 -27.88 -11.93
C THR A 227 -15.86 -26.81 -12.70
N ASP A 228 -16.11 -27.05 -13.98
CA ASP A 228 -16.91 -26.17 -14.82
C ASP A 228 -18.38 -26.15 -14.38
N GLU A 229 -18.93 -27.28 -13.94
CA GLU A 229 -20.28 -27.37 -13.40
C GLU A 229 -20.46 -26.47 -12.17
N ALA A 230 -19.46 -26.43 -11.26
CA ALA A 230 -19.51 -25.58 -10.08
C ALA A 230 -19.47 -24.09 -10.43
N VAL A 231 -18.69 -23.71 -11.46
CA VAL A 231 -18.64 -22.34 -11.97
C VAL A 231 -19.95 -21.94 -12.65
N VAL A 232 -20.49 -22.78 -13.51
CA VAL A 232 -21.79 -22.55 -14.17
C VAL A 232 -22.90 -22.40 -13.12
N ALA A 233 -22.94 -23.27 -12.11
CA ALA A 233 -23.92 -23.19 -11.02
C ALA A 233 -23.82 -21.88 -10.21
N ALA A 234 -22.61 -21.34 -10.03
CA ALA A 234 -22.41 -20.03 -9.38
C ALA A 234 -22.99 -18.89 -10.22
N LEU A 235 -22.76 -18.90 -11.54
CA LEU A 235 -23.35 -17.91 -12.43
C LEU A 235 -24.87 -18.06 -12.52
N ASP A 236 -25.39 -19.28 -12.49
CA ASP A 236 -26.85 -19.54 -12.46
C ASP A 236 -27.49 -18.95 -11.19
N ARG A 237 -26.83 -19.08 -10.02
CA ARG A 237 -27.27 -18.43 -8.77
C ARG A 237 -27.26 -16.92 -8.89
N LEU A 238 -26.23 -16.38 -9.52
CA LEU A 238 -26.06 -14.94 -9.71
C LEU A 238 -27.13 -14.38 -10.64
N GLU A 239 -27.45 -15.07 -11.74
CA GLU A 239 -28.52 -14.67 -12.67
C GLU A 239 -29.90 -14.70 -12.00
N ARG A 240 -30.19 -15.73 -11.18
CA ARG A 240 -31.44 -15.77 -10.40
C ARG A 240 -31.55 -14.61 -9.42
N LYS A 241 -30.42 -14.21 -8.80
CA LYS A 241 -30.40 -13.09 -7.84
C LYS A 241 -30.68 -11.75 -8.52
N TRP A 242 -30.12 -11.52 -9.71
CA TRP A 242 -30.27 -10.25 -10.45
C TRP A 242 -31.47 -10.20 -11.37
N GLY A 243 -32.01 -11.34 -11.81
CA GLY A 243 -32.93 -11.46 -12.90
C GLY A 243 -32.25 -11.34 -14.27
N ALA A 244 -32.84 -11.90 -15.30
CA ALA A 244 -32.20 -12.03 -16.63
C ALA A 244 -31.82 -10.67 -17.24
N ASP A 245 -32.72 -9.69 -17.19
CA ASP A 245 -32.50 -8.38 -17.83
C ASP A 245 -31.43 -7.58 -17.13
N MET A 246 -31.45 -7.52 -15.79
CA MET A 246 -30.42 -6.82 -15.01
C MET A 246 -29.08 -7.54 -15.13
N PHE A 247 -29.05 -8.88 -15.11
CA PHE A 247 -27.85 -9.63 -15.32
C PHE A 247 -27.15 -9.26 -16.64
N LYS A 248 -27.88 -9.21 -17.75
CA LYS A 248 -27.33 -8.80 -19.06
C LYS A 248 -26.73 -7.39 -19.04
N ARG A 249 -27.32 -6.46 -18.30
CA ARG A 249 -26.83 -5.07 -18.20
C ARG A 249 -25.56 -5.00 -17.34
N VAL A 250 -25.51 -5.75 -16.24
CA VAL A 250 -24.41 -5.75 -15.28
C VAL A 250 -23.26 -6.65 -15.73
N PHE A 251 -23.54 -7.77 -16.41
CA PHE A 251 -22.56 -8.75 -16.86
C PHE A 251 -22.52 -8.85 -18.38
N LYS A 252 -22.21 -7.74 -19.05
CA LYS A 252 -22.18 -7.65 -20.54
C LYS A 252 -21.18 -8.64 -21.13
N THR A 253 -19.95 -8.65 -20.57
CA THR A 253 -18.90 -9.58 -20.99
C THR A 253 -18.14 -10.13 -19.79
N ILE A 254 -17.65 -11.36 -19.92
CA ILE A 254 -16.76 -12.00 -18.95
C ILE A 254 -15.52 -12.51 -19.68
N THR A 255 -14.34 -12.12 -19.20
CA THR A 255 -13.05 -12.60 -19.73
C THR A 255 -12.46 -13.64 -18.79
N VAL A 256 -12.12 -14.82 -19.33
CA VAL A 256 -11.57 -15.98 -18.59
C VAL A 256 -10.25 -16.45 -19.18
N ASP A 257 -9.49 -17.25 -18.44
CA ASP A 257 -8.37 -18.00 -19.02
C ASP A 257 -8.85 -19.34 -19.61
N ASN A 258 -7.89 -20.18 -20.03
CA ASN A 258 -8.15 -21.50 -20.56
C ASN A 258 -8.09 -22.58 -19.46
N GLY A 259 -8.52 -22.27 -18.23
CA GLY A 259 -8.65 -23.23 -17.15
C GLY A 259 -9.70 -24.30 -17.46
N SER A 260 -9.54 -25.49 -16.85
CA SER A 260 -10.53 -26.57 -17.01
C SER A 260 -11.89 -26.19 -16.43
N GLU A 261 -11.91 -25.38 -15.41
CA GLU A 261 -13.11 -24.86 -14.75
C GLU A 261 -13.93 -23.88 -15.62
N PHE A 262 -13.36 -23.45 -16.74
CA PHE A 262 -14.05 -22.57 -17.72
C PHE A 262 -14.26 -23.30 -19.07
N ALA A 263 -14.21 -24.63 -19.08
CA ALA A 263 -14.27 -25.41 -20.32
C ALA A 263 -15.70 -25.43 -20.94
N ASP A 264 -16.74 -25.30 -20.14
CA ASP A 264 -18.12 -25.23 -20.61
C ASP A 264 -18.50 -23.81 -21.06
N ALA A 265 -18.06 -23.45 -22.28
CA ALA A 265 -18.33 -22.13 -22.85
C ALA A 265 -19.84 -21.87 -23.09
N GLU A 266 -20.62 -22.91 -23.35
CA GLU A 266 -22.07 -22.79 -23.54
C GLU A 266 -22.78 -22.58 -22.20
N GLY A 267 -22.45 -23.38 -21.19
CA GLY A 267 -22.99 -23.25 -19.84
C GLY A 267 -22.69 -21.89 -19.22
N LEU A 268 -21.49 -21.34 -19.45
CA LEU A 268 -21.13 -19.99 -18.98
C LEU A 268 -22.01 -18.89 -19.62
N GLN A 269 -22.37 -19.05 -20.89
CA GLN A 269 -23.08 -18.02 -21.66
C GLN A 269 -24.61 -18.15 -21.65
N ARG A 270 -25.14 -19.36 -21.48
CA ARG A 270 -26.60 -19.59 -21.52
C ARG A 270 -27.31 -18.92 -20.36
N SER A 271 -28.51 -18.42 -20.60
CA SER A 271 -29.42 -18.03 -19.53
C SER A 271 -30.10 -19.24 -18.91
N ILE A 272 -30.23 -19.26 -17.58
CA ILE A 272 -31.01 -20.25 -16.85
C ILE A 272 -32.47 -19.83 -16.71
N ILE A 273 -32.77 -18.54 -16.94
CA ILE A 273 -34.10 -17.95 -16.81
C ILE A 273 -34.79 -17.92 -18.17
N ASN A 274 -34.09 -17.45 -19.21
CA ASN A 274 -34.64 -17.31 -20.56
C ASN A 274 -34.08 -18.39 -21.47
N GLU A 275 -34.81 -19.44 -21.70
CA GLU A 275 -34.41 -20.57 -22.56
C GLU A 275 -34.03 -20.09 -23.97
N GLY A 276 -32.89 -20.57 -24.49
CA GLY A 276 -32.38 -20.21 -25.82
C GLY A 276 -31.67 -18.87 -25.91
N GLU A 277 -31.64 -18.06 -24.85
CA GLU A 277 -30.91 -16.79 -24.80
C GLU A 277 -29.53 -16.91 -24.13
N LYS A 278 -28.67 -15.94 -24.43
CA LYS A 278 -27.41 -15.76 -23.75
C LYS A 278 -27.53 -14.69 -22.67
N ARG A 279 -27.05 -15.02 -21.44
CA ARG A 279 -26.99 -14.08 -20.31
C ARG A 279 -25.79 -13.13 -20.39
N THR A 280 -24.67 -13.58 -21.00
CA THR A 280 -23.44 -12.82 -21.13
C THR A 280 -22.64 -13.31 -22.33
N LYS A 281 -21.58 -12.57 -22.71
CA LYS A 281 -20.62 -13.00 -23.72
C LYS A 281 -19.29 -13.31 -23.06
N VAL A 282 -18.72 -14.50 -23.31
CA VAL A 282 -17.47 -14.94 -22.69
C VAL A 282 -16.34 -14.92 -23.71
N TYR A 283 -15.19 -14.32 -23.31
CA TYR A 283 -13.96 -14.28 -24.10
C TYR A 283 -12.84 -15.01 -23.37
N TYR A 284 -12.05 -15.75 -24.13
CA TYR A 284 -10.93 -16.55 -23.63
C TYR A 284 -9.61 -15.87 -23.96
N CYS A 285 -8.77 -15.67 -22.94
CA CYS A 285 -7.42 -15.13 -23.08
C CYS A 285 -6.51 -16.05 -23.87
N HIS A 286 -5.44 -15.49 -24.44
CA HIS A 286 -4.39 -16.30 -25.03
C HIS A 286 -3.68 -17.17 -23.97
N PRO A 287 -3.25 -18.38 -24.34
CA PRO A 287 -2.44 -19.19 -23.44
C PRO A 287 -1.20 -18.43 -22.95
N TYR A 288 -0.93 -18.49 -21.64
CA TYR A 288 0.21 -17.81 -20.97
C TYR A 288 0.17 -16.28 -20.96
N SER A 289 -0.93 -15.66 -21.31
CA SER A 289 -1.09 -14.19 -21.39
C SER A 289 -1.77 -13.63 -20.16
N SER A 290 -1.20 -13.84 -18.97
CA SER A 290 -1.77 -13.36 -17.69
C SER A 290 -1.96 -11.84 -17.64
N TRP A 291 -1.20 -11.08 -18.43
CA TRP A 291 -1.34 -9.61 -18.52
C TRP A 291 -2.66 -9.16 -19.12
N GLU A 292 -3.35 -10.01 -19.88
CA GLU A 292 -4.68 -9.74 -20.45
C GLU A 292 -5.78 -9.64 -19.37
N ARG A 293 -5.49 -10.18 -18.16
CA ARG A 293 -6.33 -10.13 -16.96
C ARG A 293 -5.57 -9.48 -15.79
N GLY A 294 -4.96 -8.34 -16.04
CA GLY A 294 -4.14 -7.66 -15.02
C GLY A 294 -4.90 -7.23 -13.77
N THR A 295 -6.24 -7.10 -13.84
CA THR A 295 -7.08 -6.76 -12.70
C THR A 295 -7.11 -7.90 -11.68
N ASN A 296 -7.30 -9.14 -12.13
CA ASN A 296 -7.34 -10.32 -11.27
C ASN A 296 -6.06 -10.52 -10.46
N GLU A 297 -4.87 -10.17 -11.00
CA GLU A 297 -3.63 -10.29 -10.23
C GLU A 297 -3.61 -9.37 -9.00
N VAL A 298 -4.14 -8.16 -9.12
CA VAL A 298 -4.22 -7.21 -7.99
C VAL A 298 -5.23 -7.70 -6.97
N THR A 299 -6.41 -8.14 -7.41
CA THR A 299 -7.47 -8.69 -6.55
C THR A 299 -7.00 -9.92 -5.81
N ASN A 300 -6.40 -10.87 -6.50
CA ASN A 300 -5.84 -12.07 -5.89
C ASN A 300 -4.80 -11.74 -4.79
N LYS A 301 -4.03 -10.65 -4.95
CA LYS A 301 -3.13 -10.16 -3.89
C LYS A 301 -3.91 -9.64 -2.68
N MET A 302 -5.04 -8.99 -2.88
CA MET A 302 -5.89 -8.51 -1.76
C MET A 302 -6.52 -9.69 -1.02
N ILE A 303 -7.12 -10.66 -1.73
CA ILE A 303 -7.62 -11.90 -1.14
C ILE A 303 -6.52 -12.59 -0.31
N ARG A 304 -5.28 -12.67 -0.86
CA ARG A 304 -4.15 -13.31 -0.18
C ARG A 304 -3.63 -12.55 1.05
N ARG A 305 -4.03 -11.33 1.27
CA ARG A 305 -3.78 -10.62 2.54
C ARG A 305 -4.64 -11.19 3.68
N LYS A 306 -5.88 -11.55 3.39
CA LYS A 306 -6.82 -12.15 4.36
C LYS A 306 -6.70 -13.67 4.41
N ILE A 307 -6.50 -14.32 3.26
CA ILE A 307 -6.32 -15.77 3.16
C ILE A 307 -4.95 -16.07 2.55
N PRO A 308 -3.89 -16.27 3.34
CA PRO A 308 -2.54 -16.55 2.85
C PRO A 308 -2.49 -17.79 1.96
N LYS A 309 -1.51 -17.82 1.04
CA LYS A 309 -1.29 -19.00 0.17
C LYS A 309 -1.00 -20.25 1.00
N GLY A 310 -1.71 -21.33 0.69
CA GLY A 310 -1.58 -22.61 1.43
C GLY A 310 -2.63 -22.78 2.54
N THR A 311 -3.59 -21.86 2.67
CA THR A 311 -4.77 -22.07 3.54
C THR A 311 -5.70 -23.11 2.93
N ASN A 312 -6.27 -23.96 3.78
CA ASN A 312 -7.34 -24.88 3.38
C ASN A 312 -8.66 -24.12 3.31
N PHE A 313 -9.32 -24.13 2.15
CA PHE A 313 -10.60 -23.42 1.98
C PHE A 313 -11.80 -24.23 2.49
N ASP A 314 -11.63 -25.53 2.70
CA ASP A 314 -12.69 -26.39 3.23
C ASP A 314 -13.05 -25.96 4.67
N ASP A 315 -12.07 -25.43 5.41
CA ASP A 315 -12.24 -24.94 6.79
C ASP A 315 -12.83 -23.53 6.88
N ARG A 316 -13.11 -22.88 5.75
CA ARG A 316 -13.66 -21.51 5.70
C ARG A 316 -15.17 -21.55 5.51
N THR A 317 -15.87 -20.65 6.19
CA THR A 317 -17.32 -20.48 6.02
C THR A 317 -17.65 -19.55 4.85
N GLU A 318 -18.90 -19.54 4.38
CA GLU A 318 -19.36 -18.59 3.36
C GLU A 318 -19.35 -17.16 3.90
N GLU A 319 -19.69 -16.97 5.17
CA GLU A 319 -19.68 -15.67 5.86
C GLU A 319 -18.26 -15.08 5.96
N GLU A 320 -17.24 -15.93 6.18
CA GLU A 320 -15.85 -15.48 6.14
C GLU A 320 -15.45 -14.99 4.74
N VAL A 321 -15.91 -15.67 3.69
CA VAL A 321 -15.66 -15.27 2.30
C VAL A 321 -16.38 -13.96 1.97
N GLU A 322 -17.64 -13.82 2.38
CA GLU A 322 -18.42 -12.58 2.24
C GLU A 322 -17.77 -11.41 3.01
N SER A 323 -17.27 -11.65 4.21
CA SER A 323 -16.52 -10.63 4.96
C SER A 323 -15.28 -10.14 4.21
N ILE A 324 -14.58 -11.03 3.51
CA ILE A 324 -13.43 -10.68 2.68
C ILE A 324 -13.85 -9.88 1.45
N GLU A 325 -14.92 -10.28 0.77
CA GLU A 325 -15.52 -9.56 -0.36
C GLU A 325 -15.88 -8.13 0.06
N ASN A 326 -16.62 -7.99 1.17
CA ASN A 326 -17.02 -6.69 1.72
C ASN A 326 -15.80 -5.82 2.08
N TRP A 327 -14.77 -6.40 2.69
CA TRP A 327 -13.53 -5.67 2.96
C TRP A 327 -12.82 -5.20 1.68
N ILE A 328 -12.73 -6.04 0.65
CA ILE A 328 -12.12 -5.68 -0.65
C ILE A 328 -12.90 -4.57 -1.34
N ASN A 329 -14.24 -4.66 -1.31
CA ASN A 329 -15.13 -3.70 -1.97
C ASN A 329 -15.21 -2.38 -1.20
N GLY A 330 -15.08 -2.40 0.13
CA GLY A 330 -14.98 -1.20 0.96
C GLY A 330 -13.59 -0.55 0.99
N TYR A 331 -12.56 -1.18 0.40
CA TYR A 331 -11.18 -0.69 0.49
C TYR A 331 -10.96 0.57 -0.37
N PRO A 332 -10.47 1.71 0.21
CA PRO A 332 -10.20 2.93 -0.54
C PRO A 332 -9.08 2.76 -1.56
N ARG A 333 -9.37 3.02 -2.84
CA ARG A 333 -8.43 2.77 -3.94
C ARG A 333 -7.94 4.06 -4.57
N LYS A 334 -6.62 4.24 -4.62
CA LYS A 334 -6.00 5.43 -5.24
C LYS A 334 -6.46 5.65 -6.69
N ILE A 335 -6.68 4.56 -7.46
CA ILE A 335 -7.14 4.64 -8.85
C ILE A 335 -8.52 5.30 -8.99
N HIS A 336 -9.32 5.26 -7.93
CA HIS A 336 -10.66 5.85 -7.82
C HIS A 336 -10.67 7.12 -6.96
N GLY A 337 -9.54 7.81 -6.83
CA GLY A 337 -9.44 8.98 -5.96
C GLY A 337 -9.71 8.68 -4.48
N TYR A 338 -9.49 7.43 -4.06
CA TYR A 338 -9.75 6.86 -2.74
C TYR A 338 -11.23 6.58 -2.41
N HIS A 339 -12.12 6.63 -3.38
CA HIS A 339 -13.43 5.99 -3.26
C HIS A 339 -13.29 4.46 -3.24
N SER A 340 -14.25 3.79 -2.61
CA SER A 340 -14.30 2.33 -2.59
C SER A 340 -14.87 1.77 -3.90
N ALA A 341 -14.55 0.50 -4.18
CA ALA A 341 -15.07 -0.16 -5.38
C ALA A 341 -16.58 -0.41 -5.26
N GLY A 342 -17.07 -0.71 -4.06
CA GLY A 342 -18.49 -0.93 -3.78
C GLY A 342 -19.33 0.31 -4.03
N GLU A 343 -18.88 1.50 -3.52
CA GLU A 343 -19.59 2.77 -3.78
C GLU A 343 -19.75 3.04 -5.28
N LEU A 344 -18.66 2.92 -6.04
CA LEU A 344 -18.70 3.15 -7.48
C LEU A 344 -19.58 2.13 -8.22
N PHE A 345 -19.55 0.87 -7.78
CA PHE A 345 -20.37 -0.18 -8.35
C PHE A 345 -21.86 0.09 -8.12
N GLU A 346 -22.25 0.47 -6.90
CA GLU A 346 -23.63 0.82 -6.58
C GLU A 346 -24.12 2.02 -7.38
N GLU A 347 -23.27 3.02 -7.61
CA GLU A 347 -23.60 4.17 -8.46
C GLU A 347 -23.89 3.76 -9.91
N GLU A 348 -23.05 2.90 -10.49
CA GLU A 348 -23.25 2.39 -11.85
C GLU A 348 -24.52 1.53 -11.96
N VAL A 349 -24.79 0.68 -10.96
CA VAL A 349 -26.01 -0.15 -10.94
C VAL A 349 -27.28 0.71 -10.83
N LYS A 350 -27.25 1.77 -9.99
CA LYS A 350 -28.39 2.70 -9.88
C LYS A 350 -28.71 3.41 -11.21
N GLN A 351 -27.69 3.67 -12.03
CA GLN A 351 -27.90 4.27 -13.37
C GLN A 351 -28.51 3.29 -14.37
N LEU A 352 -28.46 1.99 -14.13
CA LEU A 352 -29.06 0.96 -14.97
C LEU A 352 -30.53 0.69 -14.60
N ALA A 353 -30.95 0.99 -13.39
CA ALA A 353 -32.31 0.77 -12.92
C ALA A 353 -33.27 1.78 -13.51
#